data_4e10143c938492af29dc2d376858732b
#
_entry.id   4e10143c938492af29dc2d376858732b
#
_cell.length_a   1.000
_cell.length_b   1.000
_cell.length_c   1.000
_cell.angle_alpha   90.00
_cell.angle_beta   90.00
_cell.angle_gamma   90.00
#
_symmetry.space_group_name_H-M   'P 1'
#
loop_
_entity.id
_entity.type
_entity.pdbx_description
1 polymer ?
#
loop_
_entity_poly.entity_id
_entity_poly.type
_entity_poly.pdbx_seq_one_letter_code
_entity_poly.pdbx_strand_id
1 'polypeptide(L)'
;STNGSLKTENWWYHFGSMFNNKHRRVVFALDGTDNITHALYRHRTNYDKIIRNAKSFISAGGNAEWSFLVFKHNEHQLEEAKRLSKEYGFKKFLAVYTTRFHNGKGYKEYKLDGADYKLEETTTKEMPNLSTIPWPPENIDISCKVLQEDYEEIFVDYTGEIVPCCWVGASIHRWR
;
A
#
# COMPACT_ATOMS: atom_id res chain seq x y z
N SER A 1 4.12 4.05 3.96
CA SER A 1 2.74 3.88 3.46
C SER A 1 1.74 4.38 4.49
N THR A 2 0.60 4.93 4.03
CA THR A 2 -0.45 5.49 4.88
C THR A 2 -1.83 5.24 4.27
N ASN A 3 -2.88 5.21 5.11
CA ASN A 3 -4.26 5.31 4.62
C ASN A 3 -4.68 6.78 4.35
N GLY A 4 -3.88 7.77 4.73
CA GLY A 4 -4.11 9.17 4.45
C GLY A 4 -5.35 9.81 5.09
N SER A 5 -6.10 9.09 5.92
CA SER A 5 -7.42 9.53 6.43
C SER A 5 -7.34 10.45 7.65
N LEU A 6 -6.20 10.46 8.34
CA LEU A 6 -5.97 11.29 9.53
C LEU A 6 -5.42 12.67 9.14
N LYS A 7 -5.46 13.58 10.12
CA LYS A 7 -4.98 14.95 9.99
C LYS A 7 -5.81 15.80 9.02
N THR A 8 -5.48 17.09 8.97
CA THR A 8 -6.12 18.09 8.10
C THR A 8 -5.32 18.28 6.82
N GLU A 9 -5.96 18.87 5.80
CA GLU A 9 -5.29 19.25 4.55
C GLU A 9 -4.09 20.18 4.80
N ASN A 10 -4.23 21.12 5.73
CA ASN A 10 -3.14 22.02 6.11
C ASN A 10 -1.93 21.26 6.71
N TRP A 11 -2.19 20.24 7.54
CA TRP A 11 -1.12 19.39 8.05
C TRP A 11 -0.40 18.65 6.92
N TRP A 12 -1.17 18.11 5.97
CA TRP A 12 -0.62 17.42 4.79
C TRP A 12 0.18 18.36 3.89
N TYR A 13 -0.25 19.62 3.76
CA TYR A 13 0.51 20.66 3.05
C TYR A 13 1.87 20.89 3.69
N HIS A 14 1.91 21.15 5.00
CA HIS A 14 3.18 21.35 5.71
C HIS A 14 4.06 20.10 5.67
N PHE A 15 3.48 18.93 5.80
CA PHE A 15 4.23 17.67 5.67
C PHE A 15 4.81 17.50 4.27
N GLY A 16 4.06 17.86 3.22
CA GLY A 16 4.51 17.81 1.83
C GLY A 16 5.72 18.72 1.57
N SER A 17 5.74 19.92 2.14
CA SER A 17 6.85 20.87 1.97
C SER A 17 8.20 20.33 2.55
N MET A 18 8.14 19.38 3.48
CA MET A 18 9.33 18.71 4.02
C MET A 18 9.84 17.58 3.10
N PHE A 19 9.07 17.20 2.09
CA PHE A 19 9.35 16.11 1.16
C PHE A 19 9.83 16.59 -0.23
N ASN A 20 10.48 17.73 -0.30
CA ASN A 20 11.01 18.28 -1.55
C ASN A 20 12.20 17.50 -2.13
N ASN A 21 12.60 16.39 -1.51
CA ASN A 21 13.65 15.50 -1.98
C ASN A 21 13.06 14.35 -2.79
N LYS A 22 13.61 14.09 -3.99
CA LYS A 22 13.18 13.03 -4.90
C LYS A 22 13.26 11.60 -4.33
N HIS A 23 14.09 11.39 -3.30
CA HIS A 23 14.24 10.08 -2.63
C HIS A 23 13.18 9.81 -1.56
N ARG A 24 12.43 10.84 -1.13
CA ARG A 24 11.37 10.70 -0.14
C ARG A 24 10.02 10.61 -0.84
N ARG A 25 9.19 9.66 -0.43
CA ARG A 25 7.85 9.49 -0.97
C ARG A 25 6.86 9.08 0.10
N VAL A 26 5.60 9.41 -0.12
CA VAL A 26 4.46 8.91 0.67
C VAL A 26 3.59 8.05 -0.23
N VAL A 27 3.34 6.81 0.19
CA VAL A 27 2.44 5.89 -0.51
C VAL A 27 1.07 5.95 0.14
N PHE A 28 0.08 6.45 -0.60
CA PHE A 28 -1.33 6.48 -0.20
C PHE A 28 -2.01 5.18 -0.63
N ALA A 29 -2.60 4.49 0.32
CA ALA A 29 -3.33 3.24 0.09
C ALA A 29 -4.81 3.55 -0.18
N LEU A 30 -5.20 3.51 -1.46
CA LEU A 30 -6.53 3.82 -1.96
C LEU A 30 -7.02 2.66 -2.84
N ASP A 31 -8.05 1.94 -2.39
CA ASP A 31 -8.50 0.69 -3.01
C ASP A 31 -9.89 0.83 -3.64
N GLY A 32 -10.10 1.93 -4.35
CA GLY A 32 -11.30 2.29 -5.10
C GLY A 32 -11.16 3.68 -5.70
N THR A 33 -12.13 4.10 -6.52
CA THR A 33 -12.24 5.44 -7.12
C THR A 33 -13.36 6.28 -6.51
N ASP A 34 -14.05 5.73 -5.52
CA ASP A 34 -15.15 6.35 -4.79
C ASP A 34 -15.22 5.83 -3.35
N ASN A 35 -16.05 6.47 -2.52
CA ASN A 35 -16.22 6.10 -1.12
C ASN A 35 -16.83 4.71 -0.94
N ILE A 36 -17.71 4.27 -1.83
CA ILE A 36 -18.44 3.00 -1.69
C ILE A 36 -17.47 1.85 -1.90
N THR A 37 -16.80 1.83 -3.04
CA THR A 37 -15.85 0.76 -3.40
C THR A 37 -14.65 0.75 -2.46
N HIS A 38 -14.12 1.93 -2.13
CA HIS A 38 -12.98 2.05 -1.21
C HIS A 38 -13.30 1.49 0.19
N ALA A 39 -14.51 1.77 0.71
CA ALA A 39 -14.95 1.34 2.03
C ALA A 39 -15.17 -0.18 2.15
N LEU A 40 -15.35 -0.91 1.06
CA LEU A 40 -15.49 -2.37 1.08
C LEU A 40 -14.26 -3.09 1.66
N TYR A 41 -13.08 -2.48 1.55
CA TYR A 41 -11.86 -2.99 2.17
C TYR A 41 -11.27 -2.02 3.21
N ARG A 42 -11.31 -0.72 2.95
CA ARG A 42 -10.76 0.32 3.83
C ARG A 42 -11.84 0.88 4.76
N HIS A 43 -12.34 0.03 5.65
CA HIS A 43 -13.37 0.43 6.61
C HIS A 43 -12.98 1.67 7.41
N ARG A 44 -13.97 2.49 7.75
CA ARG A 44 -13.81 3.70 8.58
C ARG A 44 -12.88 4.76 7.98
N THR A 45 -12.66 4.72 6.67
CA THR A 45 -11.92 5.74 5.93
C THR A 45 -12.82 6.40 4.89
N ASN A 46 -12.47 7.60 4.47
CA ASN A 46 -13.24 8.36 3.48
C ASN A 46 -12.32 8.68 2.30
N TYR A 47 -12.65 8.17 1.12
CA TYR A 47 -11.89 8.32 -0.11
C TYR A 47 -11.66 9.80 -0.46
N ASP A 48 -12.73 10.61 -0.45
CA ASP A 48 -12.63 12.02 -0.83
C ASP A 48 -11.71 12.80 0.10
N LYS A 49 -11.76 12.49 1.41
CA LYS A 49 -10.85 13.10 2.39
C LYS A 49 -9.40 12.73 2.11
N ILE A 50 -9.15 11.45 1.78
CA ILE A 50 -7.79 10.99 1.47
C ILE A 50 -7.28 11.68 0.20
N ILE A 51 -8.11 11.83 -0.82
CA ILE A 51 -7.74 12.54 -2.06
C ILE A 51 -7.44 14.00 -1.79
N ARG A 52 -8.26 14.72 -0.99
CA ARG A 52 -7.95 16.11 -0.61
C ARG A 52 -6.62 16.22 0.13
N ASN A 53 -6.36 15.32 1.07
CA ASN A 53 -5.11 15.27 1.82
C ASN A 53 -3.91 14.98 0.90
N ALA A 54 -4.04 14.03 -0.02
CA ALA A 54 -2.99 13.71 -0.99
C ALA A 54 -2.72 14.88 -1.95
N LYS A 55 -3.76 15.54 -2.47
CA LYS A 55 -3.62 16.74 -3.31
C LYS A 55 -2.93 17.89 -2.57
N SER A 56 -3.26 18.09 -1.30
CA SER A 56 -2.61 19.08 -0.45
C SER A 56 -1.13 18.78 -0.24
N PHE A 57 -0.77 17.52 0.02
CA PHE A 57 0.61 17.06 0.11
C PHE A 57 1.38 17.28 -1.20
N ILE A 58 0.78 16.93 -2.35
CA ILE A 58 1.35 17.08 -3.69
C ILE A 58 1.56 18.56 -4.04
N SER A 59 0.58 19.42 -3.73
CA SER A 59 0.67 20.87 -4.02
C SER A 59 1.81 21.56 -3.28
N ALA A 60 2.23 21.01 -2.15
CA ALA A 60 3.39 21.49 -1.39
C ALA A 60 4.73 20.92 -1.90
N GLY A 61 4.75 20.18 -2.99
CA GLY A 61 5.94 19.56 -3.57
C GLY A 61 6.22 18.13 -3.09
N GLY A 62 5.34 17.54 -2.30
CA GLY A 62 5.47 16.19 -1.80
C GLY A 62 5.37 15.14 -2.91
N ASN A 63 6.25 14.12 -2.86
CA ASN A 63 6.23 12.99 -3.78
C ASN A 63 5.23 11.93 -3.30
N ALA A 64 4.07 11.87 -3.93
CA ALA A 64 3.00 10.92 -3.60
C ALA A 64 2.93 9.78 -4.62
N GLU A 65 2.75 8.57 -4.11
CA GLU A 65 2.43 7.39 -4.91
C GLU A 65 1.06 6.85 -4.48
N TRP A 66 0.29 6.31 -5.42
CA TRP A 66 -0.99 5.65 -5.15
C TRP A 66 -0.79 4.14 -5.20
N SER A 67 -1.01 3.44 -4.09
CA SER A 67 -1.06 1.98 -4.04
C SER A 67 -2.52 1.53 -4.05
N PHE A 68 -2.88 0.71 -5.04
CA PHE A 68 -4.22 0.16 -5.24
C PHE A 68 -4.15 -1.36 -5.10
N LEU A 69 -4.74 -1.90 -4.04
CA LEU A 69 -4.79 -3.33 -3.82
C LEU A 69 -5.99 -3.91 -4.58
N VAL A 70 -5.69 -4.79 -5.54
CA VAL A 70 -6.70 -5.31 -6.47
C VAL A 70 -7.44 -6.50 -5.87
N PHE A 71 -8.76 -6.38 -5.82
CA PHE A 71 -9.72 -7.41 -5.45
C PHE A 71 -10.79 -7.53 -6.53
N LYS A 72 -11.59 -8.58 -6.48
CA LYS A 72 -12.72 -8.77 -7.41
C LYS A 72 -13.73 -7.61 -7.38
N HIS A 73 -13.99 -7.03 -6.21
CA HIS A 73 -14.96 -5.95 -6.07
C HIS A 73 -14.51 -4.60 -6.66
N ASN A 74 -13.19 -4.40 -6.85
CA ASN A 74 -12.64 -3.13 -7.35
C ASN A 74 -11.82 -3.26 -8.63
N GLU A 75 -11.60 -4.47 -9.17
CA GLU A 75 -10.79 -4.69 -10.39
C GLU A 75 -11.31 -3.92 -11.59
N HIS A 76 -12.64 -3.72 -11.69
CA HIS A 76 -13.26 -2.93 -12.75
C HIS A 76 -12.92 -1.44 -12.72
N GLN A 77 -12.43 -0.93 -11.59
CA GLN A 77 -12.00 0.46 -11.41
C GLN A 77 -10.51 0.70 -11.67
N LEU A 78 -9.74 -0.34 -12.00
CA LEU A 78 -8.28 -0.26 -12.08
C LEU A 78 -7.78 0.78 -13.09
N GLU A 79 -8.33 0.80 -14.31
CA GLU A 79 -7.93 1.77 -15.34
C GLU A 79 -8.38 3.19 -14.99
N GLU A 80 -9.55 3.34 -14.38
CA GLU A 80 -10.01 4.64 -13.91
C GLU A 80 -9.13 5.17 -12.76
N ALA A 81 -8.77 4.32 -11.79
CA ALA A 81 -7.85 4.69 -10.72
C ALA A 81 -6.49 5.13 -11.26
N LYS A 82 -5.96 4.43 -12.27
CA LYS A 82 -4.73 4.79 -12.95
C LYS A 82 -4.82 6.14 -13.68
N ARG A 83 -5.95 6.42 -14.32
CA ARG A 83 -6.22 7.71 -14.96
C ARG A 83 -6.27 8.83 -13.92
N LEU A 84 -7.08 8.64 -12.87
CA LEU A 84 -7.25 9.60 -11.77
C LEU A 84 -5.93 9.87 -11.03
N SER A 85 -5.08 8.85 -10.85
CA SER A 85 -3.79 9.03 -10.20
C SER A 85 -2.92 10.05 -10.94
N LYS A 86 -2.91 10.02 -12.26
CA LYS A 86 -2.20 11.00 -13.10
C LYS A 86 -2.82 12.39 -13.00
N GLU A 87 -4.16 12.46 -13.11
CA GLU A 87 -4.91 13.70 -13.02
C GLU A 87 -4.67 14.41 -11.67
N TYR A 88 -4.61 13.66 -10.57
CA TYR A 88 -4.38 14.19 -9.22
C TYR A 88 -2.91 14.47 -8.90
N GLY A 89 -1.99 14.16 -9.83
CA GLY A 89 -0.57 14.49 -9.71
C GLY A 89 0.27 13.46 -8.94
N PHE A 90 -0.24 12.26 -8.71
CA PHE A 90 0.59 11.19 -8.17
C PHE A 90 1.73 10.83 -9.12
N LYS A 91 2.93 10.67 -8.59
CA LYS A 91 4.13 10.33 -9.37
C LYS A 91 4.12 8.90 -9.87
N LYS A 92 3.45 7.99 -9.14
CA LYS A 92 3.39 6.58 -9.47
C LYS A 92 2.05 5.99 -9.05
N PHE A 93 1.51 5.10 -9.89
CA PHE A 93 0.39 4.22 -9.57
C PHE A 93 0.90 2.78 -9.48
N LEU A 94 0.55 2.09 -8.42
CA LEU A 94 0.97 0.73 -8.11
C LEU A 94 -0.26 -0.16 -7.94
N ALA A 95 -0.58 -0.96 -8.95
CA ALA A 95 -1.53 -2.06 -8.79
C ALA A 95 -0.83 -3.19 -8.02
N VAL A 96 -1.37 -3.54 -6.87
CA VAL A 96 -0.82 -4.58 -5.99
C VAL A 96 -1.78 -5.75 -5.94
N TYR A 97 -1.32 -6.92 -6.36
CA TYR A 97 -2.07 -8.16 -6.28
C TYR A 97 -1.70 -8.90 -5.00
N THR A 98 -2.71 -9.18 -4.18
CA THR A 98 -2.46 -9.84 -2.90
C THR A 98 -2.33 -11.34 -3.04
N THR A 99 -1.38 -11.91 -2.30
CA THR A 99 -1.19 -13.36 -2.19
C THR A 99 -1.88 -13.95 -0.96
N ARG A 100 -2.72 -13.17 -0.25
CA ARG A 100 -3.32 -13.56 1.03
C ARG A 100 -4.46 -14.58 0.92
N PHE A 101 -4.82 -14.98 -0.31
CA PHE A 101 -5.86 -15.98 -0.58
C PHE A 101 -5.31 -17.41 -0.81
N HIS A 102 -4.11 -17.69 -0.31
CA HIS A 102 -3.43 -19.01 -0.46
C HIS A 102 -4.13 -20.21 0.19
N ASN A 103 -5.30 -20.00 0.80
CA ASN A 103 -6.13 -21.08 1.34
C ASN A 103 -6.82 -21.96 0.27
N GLY A 104 -6.56 -21.71 -1.02
CA GLY A 104 -7.16 -22.41 -2.14
C GLY A 104 -8.64 -22.07 -2.40
N LYS A 105 -9.26 -21.21 -1.56
CA LYS A 105 -10.67 -20.85 -1.69
C LYS A 105 -10.92 -19.63 -2.57
N GLY A 106 -9.88 -18.80 -2.85
CA GLY A 106 -10.00 -17.55 -3.61
C GLY A 106 -10.80 -16.47 -2.89
N TYR A 107 -11.11 -16.64 -1.61
CA TYR A 107 -11.79 -15.64 -0.80
C TYR A 107 -11.41 -15.73 0.68
N LYS A 108 -11.70 -14.65 1.40
CA LYS A 108 -11.57 -14.55 2.86
C LYS A 108 -12.83 -13.93 3.46
N GLU A 109 -13.39 -14.57 4.46
CA GLU A 109 -14.50 -14.06 5.27
C GLU A 109 -13.99 -13.53 6.61
N TYR A 110 -14.60 -12.46 7.09
CA TYR A 110 -14.30 -11.89 8.39
C TYR A 110 -15.50 -11.12 8.93
N LYS A 111 -15.52 -10.91 10.26
CA LYS A 111 -16.53 -10.10 10.93
C LYS A 111 -15.94 -8.76 11.34
N LEU A 112 -16.73 -7.71 11.14
CA LEU A 112 -16.41 -6.37 11.60
C LEU A 112 -17.69 -5.70 12.10
N ASP A 113 -17.69 -5.21 13.34
CA ASP A 113 -18.83 -4.51 13.95
C ASP A 113 -20.14 -5.34 13.90
N GLY A 114 -20.03 -6.69 14.00
CA GLY A 114 -21.17 -7.61 13.96
C GLY A 114 -21.67 -7.97 12.55
N ALA A 115 -21.15 -7.33 11.50
CA ALA A 115 -21.47 -7.65 10.11
C ALA A 115 -20.45 -8.63 9.49
N ASP A 116 -20.95 -9.52 8.64
CA ASP A 116 -20.09 -10.45 7.89
C ASP A 116 -19.65 -9.80 6.57
N TYR A 117 -18.35 -9.91 6.30
CA TYR A 117 -17.71 -9.42 5.08
C TYR A 117 -17.00 -10.55 4.36
N LYS A 118 -16.98 -10.45 3.03
CA LYS A 118 -16.28 -11.37 2.15
C LYS A 118 -15.39 -10.58 1.19
N LEU A 119 -14.09 -10.88 1.18
CA LEU A 119 -13.16 -10.40 0.17
C LEU A 119 -12.86 -11.53 -0.80
N GLU A 120 -13.00 -11.28 -2.07
CA GLU A 120 -12.71 -12.23 -3.14
C GLU A 120 -11.46 -11.83 -3.91
N GLU A 121 -10.70 -12.83 -4.30
CA GLU A 121 -9.53 -12.66 -5.15
C GLU A 121 -9.93 -12.10 -6.51
N THR A 122 -9.08 -11.23 -7.07
CA THR A 122 -9.28 -10.69 -8.42
C THR A 122 -9.28 -11.79 -9.46
N THR A 123 -10.09 -11.61 -10.51
CA THR A 123 -10.15 -12.51 -11.68
C THR A 123 -9.15 -12.11 -12.77
N THR A 124 -8.65 -10.87 -12.73
CA THR A 124 -7.75 -10.28 -13.77
C THR A 124 -6.26 -10.57 -13.52
N LYS A 125 -5.95 -11.59 -12.73
CA LYS A 125 -4.61 -11.85 -12.22
C LYS A 125 -3.66 -12.35 -13.30
N GLU A 126 -2.79 -11.49 -13.78
CA GLU A 126 -1.49 -11.85 -14.35
C GLU A 126 -0.44 -12.00 -13.23
N MET A 127 -0.60 -12.97 -12.36
CA MET A 127 0.51 -13.30 -11.45
C MET A 127 1.52 -14.17 -12.22
N PRO A 128 2.81 -13.81 -12.17
CA PRO A 128 3.81 -14.79 -12.58
C PRO A 128 3.57 -16.06 -11.76
N ASN A 129 3.47 -17.19 -12.44
CA ASN A 129 3.26 -18.47 -11.80
C ASN A 129 4.48 -18.82 -10.95
N LEU A 130 4.46 -18.40 -9.68
CA LEU A 130 5.55 -18.65 -8.73
C LEU A 130 5.84 -20.14 -8.54
N SER A 131 4.91 -21.03 -8.91
CA SER A 131 5.16 -22.49 -8.90
C SER A 131 6.09 -22.96 -10.01
N THR A 132 6.36 -22.15 -11.03
CA THR A 132 7.32 -22.44 -12.09
C THR A 132 8.73 -21.96 -11.78
N ILE A 133 8.90 -21.19 -10.70
CA ILE A 133 10.23 -20.79 -10.23
C ILE A 133 10.74 -21.88 -9.31
N PRO A 134 11.80 -22.63 -9.69
CA PRO A 134 12.38 -23.64 -8.79
C PRO A 134 12.82 -22.94 -7.49
N TRP A 135 12.32 -23.45 -6.36
CA TRP A 135 12.67 -22.94 -5.05
C TRP A 135 13.30 -24.04 -4.19
N PRO A 136 14.48 -23.79 -3.62
CA PRO A 136 15.36 -22.63 -3.83
C PRO A 136 16.06 -22.71 -5.21
N PRO A 137 16.31 -21.57 -5.89
CA PRO A 137 17.17 -21.56 -7.07
C PRO A 137 18.58 -22.02 -6.66
N GLU A 138 19.21 -22.83 -7.49
CA GLU A 138 20.47 -23.56 -7.17
C GLU A 138 21.68 -22.67 -6.86
N ASN A 139 21.63 -21.37 -7.13
CA ASN A 139 22.73 -20.44 -6.87
C ASN A 139 22.18 -19.05 -6.53
N ILE A 140 21.55 -18.89 -5.35
CA ILE A 140 21.24 -17.55 -4.85
C ILE A 140 22.35 -17.09 -3.93
N ASP A 141 23.02 -16.04 -4.35
CA ASP A 141 23.74 -15.15 -3.44
C ASP A 141 22.70 -14.24 -2.77
N ILE A 142 22.32 -14.57 -1.54
CA ILE A 142 21.39 -13.75 -0.76
C ILE A 142 22.19 -12.64 -0.09
N SER A 143 22.25 -11.50 -0.75
CA SER A 143 22.73 -10.28 -0.12
C SER A 143 21.56 -9.52 0.51
N CYS A 144 21.67 -9.23 1.81
CA CYS A 144 20.66 -8.42 2.49
C CYS A 144 20.75 -6.98 1.97
N LYS A 145 19.65 -6.48 1.40
CA LYS A 145 19.61 -5.12 0.83
C LYS A 145 19.99 -4.02 1.85
N VAL A 146 19.71 -4.26 3.12
CA VAL A 146 20.08 -3.36 4.24
C VAL A 146 21.60 -3.23 4.44
N LEU A 147 22.37 -4.20 3.94
CA LEU A 147 23.84 -4.20 4.05
C LEU A 147 24.52 -3.54 2.84
N GLN A 148 23.75 -3.04 1.88
CA GLN A 148 24.30 -2.31 0.71
C GLN A 148 24.58 -0.87 1.10
N GLU A 149 25.72 -0.34 0.63
CA GLU A 149 26.20 1.01 1.02
C GLU A 149 25.25 2.14 0.60
N ASP A 150 24.40 1.93 -0.40
CA ASP A 150 23.42 2.89 -0.93
C ASP A 150 22.00 2.70 -0.38
N TYR A 151 21.84 1.85 0.65
CA TYR A 151 20.54 1.59 1.24
C TYR A 151 20.13 2.69 2.23
N GLU A 152 19.15 3.50 1.88
CA GLU A 152 18.71 4.68 2.63
C GLU A 152 17.35 4.49 3.36
N GLU A 153 16.83 3.26 3.47
CA GLU A 153 15.55 3.03 4.14
C GLU A 153 15.73 2.76 5.64
N ILE A 154 14.94 3.44 6.45
CA ILE A 154 14.87 3.23 7.91
C ILE A 154 13.47 2.69 8.22
N PHE A 155 13.42 1.59 8.94
CA PHE A 155 12.18 1.02 9.45
C PHE A 155 12.01 1.40 10.91
N VAL A 156 10.87 2.02 11.22
CA VAL A 156 10.48 2.35 12.59
C VAL A 156 9.23 1.52 12.91
N ASP A 157 9.26 0.78 13.99
CA ASP A 157 8.13 -0.01 14.41
C ASP A 157 7.06 0.82 15.15
N TYR A 158 5.99 0.17 15.59
CA TYR A 158 4.89 0.85 16.27
C TYR A 158 5.26 1.36 17.68
N THR A 159 6.38 0.90 18.26
CA THR A 159 6.92 1.38 19.54
C THR A 159 7.86 2.56 19.37
N GLY A 160 8.24 2.88 18.13
CA GLY A 160 9.22 3.91 17.81
C GLY A 160 10.65 3.38 17.75
N GLU A 161 10.87 2.08 17.90
CA GLU A 161 12.20 1.47 17.77
C GLU A 161 12.64 1.40 16.31
N ILE A 162 13.91 1.71 16.06
CA ILE A 162 14.53 1.59 14.74
C ILE A 162 14.98 0.14 14.56
N VAL A 163 14.53 -0.48 13.49
CA VAL A 163 14.90 -1.86 13.13
C VAL A 163 15.53 -1.90 11.75
N PRO A 164 16.46 -2.84 11.50
CA PRO A 164 17.19 -2.88 10.23
C PRO A 164 16.29 -3.20 9.03
N CYS A 165 15.20 -3.95 9.24
CA CYS A 165 14.19 -4.19 8.20
C CYS A 165 12.84 -4.58 8.81
N CYS A 166 11.77 -4.44 8.02
CA CYS A 166 10.41 -4.76 8.48
C CYS A 166 10.21 -6.24 8.85
N TRP A 167 10.97 -7.16 8.27
CA TRP A 167 10.92 -8.59 8.61
C TRP A 167 11.51 -8.86 9.99
N VAL A 168 12.64 -8.23 10.32
CA VAL A 168 13.26 -8.34 11.66
C VAL A 168 12.34 -7.71 12.70
N GLY A 169 11.80 -6.51 12.44
CA GLY A 169 10.86 -5.85 13.35
C GLY A 169 9.62 -6.70 13.63
N ALA A 170 9.01 -7.29 12.59
CA ALA A 170 7.87 -8.19 12.75
C ALA A 170 8.21 -9.46 13.54
N SER A 171 9.45 -9.94 13.48
CA SER A 171 9.90 -11.14 14.20
C SER A 171 10.17 -10.86 15.68
N ILE A 172 10.77 -9.72 16.01
CA ILE A 172 11.08 -9.34 17.40
C ILE A 172 9.82 -9.28 18.26
N HIS A 173 8.71 -8.77 17.71
CA HIS A 173 7.45 -8.65 18.44
C HIS A 173 6.60 -9.93 18.49
N ARG A 174 6.94 -10.97 17.72
CA ARG A 174 6.27 -12.28 17.78
C ARG A 174 6.72 -13.13 18.98
N TRP A 175 7.86 -12.81 19.57
CA TRP A 175 8.49 -13.61 20.62
C TRP A 175 8.53 -12.91 21.98
N ARG A 176 7.87 -11.77 22.10
CA ARG A 176 7.55 -11.08 23.35
C ARG A 176 6.06 -11.20 23.65
#